data_bd37eabff53cb373c78515ee3c0ddb25
#
_entry.id   bd37eabff53cb373c78515ee3c0ddb25
#
_cell.length_a   1.000
_cell.length_b   1.000
_cell.length_c   1.000
_cell.angle_alpha   90.00
_cell.angle_beta   90.00
_cell.angle_gamma   90.00
#
_symmetry.space_group_name_H-M   'P 1'
#
loop_
_entity.id
_entity.type
_entity.pdbx_description
1 polymer ?
#
loop_
_entity_poly.entity_id
_entity_poly.type
_entity_poly.pdbx_seq_one_letter_code
_entity_poly.pdbx_strand_id
1 'polypeptide(L)'
;MFPPSATLGRELNFGARAEAYKQKVIAEGLGSSILLGHQQRNLQCLEQSLAEAELTAADITRVVTHNLARADVTAYLKTLGFALEQSTWDFGSGTGHMGASDYLVSLHHLLSSGQLQPGDNVLFCGFSPGITYKSTVIRILEVPAWAHR
;
A
#
# COMPACT_ATOMS: atom_id res chain seq x y z
N MET A 1 -8.76 -13.95 -6.10
CA MET A 1 -10.24 -13.79 -6.10
C MET A 1 -10.82 -14.73 -5.06
N PHE A 2 -11.58 -14.23 -4.10
CA PHE A 2 -12.28 -15.11 -3.16
C PHE A 2 -13.30 -15.94 -3.92
N PRO A 3 -13.37 -17.27 -3.69
CA PRO A 3 -14.36 -18.09 -4.38
C PRO A 3 -15.77 -17.57 -4.08
N PRO A 4 -16.68 -17.57 -5.07
CA PRO A 4 -18.06 -17.26 -4.79
C PRO A 4 -18.58 -18.26 -3.76
N SER A 5 -19.16 -17.77 -2.66
CA SER A 5 -19.81 -18.67 -1.73
C SER A 5 -21.10 -19.17 -2.38
N ALA A 6 -21.43 -20.45 -2.16
CA ALA A 6 -22.68 -21.03 -2.63
C ALA A 6 -23.92 -20.33 -2.01
N THR A 7 -23.73 -19.48 -1.01
CA THR A 7 -24.75 -18.71 -0.29
C THR A 7 -24.62 -17.22 -0.59
N LEU A 8 -24.63 -16.85 -1.87
CA LEU A 8 -24.67 -15.45 -2.28
C LEU A 8 -25.87 -14.75 -1.65
N GLY A 9 -25.60 -13.86 -0.69
CA GLY A 9 -26.53 -12.82 -0.27
C GLY A 9 -27.06 -12.85 1.16
N ARG A 10 -26.83 -13.89 1.96
CA ARG A 10 -27.39 -13.95 3.34
C ARG A 10 -26.37 -14.02 4.47
N GLU A 11 -25.14 -14.45 4.22
CA GLU A 11 -24.08 -14.49 5.23
C GLU A 11 -22.77 -13.97 4.69
N LEU A 12 -22.44 -12.72 4.99
CA LEU A 12 -21.16 -12.11 4.76
C LEU A 12 -20.15 -12.50 5.86
N ASN A 13 -19.92 -13.82 6.03
CA ASN A 13 -18.87 -14.28 6.92
C ASN A 13 -17.53 -14.24 6.20
N PHE A 14 -16.87 -13.10 6.26
CA PHE A 14 -15.54 -12.91 5.65
C PHE A 14 -14.50 -13.89 6.19
N GLY A 15 -14.55 -14.24 7.48
CA GLY A 15 -13.65 -15.20 8.10
C GLY A 15 -13.77 -16.58 7.49
N ALA A 16 -14.98 -17.11 7.36
CA ALA A 16 -15.21 -18.40 6.73
C ALA A 16 -14.81 -18.43 5.26
N ARG A 17 -15.04 -17.34 4.51
CA ARG A 17 -14.63 -17.20 3.11
C ARG A 17 -13.11 -17.13 2.96
N ALA A 18 -12.43 -16.41 3.83
CA ALA A 18 -10.97 -16.32 3.83
C ALA A 18 -10.35 -17.69 4.13
N GLU A 19 -10.89 -18.42 5.10
CA GLU A 19 -10.41 -19.77 5.43
C GLU A 19 -10.67 -20.76 4.29
N ALA A 20 -11.86 -20.76 3.69
CA ALA A 20 -12.16 -21.60 2.52
C ALA A 20 -11.22 -21.30 1.34
N TYR A 21 -10.90 -20.03 1.09
CA TYR A 21 -9.93 -19.65 0.07
C TYR A 21 -8.53 -20.14 0.41
N LYS A 22 -8.09 -19.99 1.65
CA LYS A 22 -6.80 -20.48 2.12
C LYS A 22 -6.67 -21.99 1.94
N GLN A 23 -7.69 -22.76 2.32
CA GLN A 23 -7.72 -24.21 2.15
C GLN A 23 -7.63 -24.59 0.67
N LYS A 24 -8.35 -23.90 -0.21
CA LYS A 24 -8.26 -24.09 -1.64
C LYS A 24 -6.85 -23.81 -2.17
N VAL A 25 -6.23 -22.71 -1.80
CA VAL A 25 -4.87 -22.33 -2.19
C VAL A 25 -3.85 -23.39 -1.78
N ILE A 26 -3.99 -23.93 -0.56
CA ILE A 26 -3.13 -25.00 -0.04
C ILE A 26 -3.35 -26.30 -0.85
N ALA A 27 -4.60 -26.71 -1.03
CA ALA A 27 -4.94 -27.94 -1.72
C ALA A 27 -4.50 -27.96 -3.19
N GLU A 28 -4.55 -26.82 -3.86
CA GLU A 28 -4.15 -26.65 -5.26
C GLU A 28 -2.68 -26.25 -5.43
N GLY A 29 -1.92 -26.09 -4.36
CA GLY A 29 -0.50 -25.71 -4.41
C GLY A 29 -0.25 -24.32 -5.02
N LEU A 30 -1.24 -23.40 -4.95
CA LEU A 30 -1.21 -22.11 -5.63
C LEU A 30 -0.51 -21.00 -4.84
N GLY A 31 -0.07 -21.27 -3.60
CA GLY A 31 0.46 -20.23 -2.70
C GLY A 31 1.60 -19.41 -3.30
N SER A 32 2.60 -20.08 -3.87
CA SER A 32 3.76 -19.41 -4.46
C SER A 32 3.39 -18.61 -5.72
N SER A 33 2.54 -19.16 -6.59
CA SER A 33 2.12 -18.49 -7.84
C SER A 33 1.27 -17.25 -7.55
N ILE A 34 0.39 -17.30 -6.53
CA ILE A 34 -0.39 -16.15 -6.08
C ILE A 34 0.53 -15.07 -5.52
N LEU A 35 1.48 -15.44 -4.65
CA LEU A 35 2.43 -14.48 -4.07
C LEU A 35 3.26 -13.79 -5.16
N LEU A 36 3.83 -14.55 -6.07
CA LEU A 36 4.60 -14.02 -7.20
C LEU A 36 3.75 -13.12 -8.10
N GLY A 37 2.51 -13.51 -8.37
CA GLY A 37 1.57 -12.69 -9.13
C GLY A 37 1.26 -11.35 -8.44
N HIS A 38 1.10 -11.35 -7.11
CA HIS A 38 0.93 -10.12 -6.34
C HIS A 38 2.16 -9.22 -6.42
N GLN A 39 3.36 -9.77 -6.27
CA GLN A 39 4.61 -9.02 -6.36
C GLN A 39 4.77 -8.38 -7.75
N GLN A 40 4.57 -9.17 -8.81
CA GLN A 40 4.67 -8.68 -10.18
C GLN A 40 3.68 -7.54 -10.47
N ARG A 41 2.42 -7.65 -10.02
CA ARG A 41 1.41 -6.61 -10.24
C ARG A 41 1.74 -5.32 -9.47
N ASN A 42 2.24 -5.43 -8.25
CA ASN A 42 2.69 -4.24 -7.50
C ASN A 42 3.86 -3.56 -8.21
N LEU A 43 4.85 -4.31 -8.68
CA LEU A 43 5.97 -3.76 -9.45
C LEU A 43 5.51 -3.10 -10.74
N GLN A 44 4.63 -3.75 -11.52
CA GLN A 44 4.07 -3.17 -12.74
C GLN A 44 3.37 -1.83 -12.48
N CYS A 45 2.55 -1.75 -11.39
CA CYS A 45 1.90 -0.49 -11.02
C CYS A 45 2.90 0.59 -10.64
N LEU A 46 3.97 0.22 -9.90
CA LEU A 46 5.04 1.16 -9.55
C LEU A 46 5.75 1.67 -10.81
N GLU A 47 6.23 0.76 -11.65
CA GLU A 47 6.95 1.08 -12.88
C GLU A 47 6.12 1.99 -13.78
N GLN A 48 4.84 1.69 -13.94
CA GLN A 48 3.93 2.51 -14.73
C GLN A 48 3.79 3.92 -14.14
N SER A 49 3.52 4.04 -12.83
CA SER A 49 3.33 5.36 -12.21
C SER A 49 4.60 6.21 -12.21
N LEU A 50 5.78 5.59 -12.09
CA LEU A 50 7.06 6.29 -12.20
C LEU A 50 7.31 6.76 -13.64
N ALA A 51 7.05 5.89 -14.63
CA ALA A 51 7.21 6.25 -16.04
C ALA A 51 6.26 7.38 -16.47
N GLU A 52 4.99 7.34 -16.04
CA GLU A 52 4.02 8.40 -16.31
C GLU A 52 4.39 9.74 -15.64
N ALA A 53 5.09 9.69 -14.51
CA ALA A 53 5.60 10.86 -13.80
C ALA A 53 6.98 11.33 -14.32
N GLU A 54 7.59 10.61 -15.27
CA GLU A 54 8.97 10.84 -15.76
C GLU A 54 10.01 10.80 -14.62
N LEU A 55 9.83 9.87 -13.66
CA LEU A 55 10.66 9.70 -12.46
C LEU A 55 11.22 8.28 -12.37
N THR A 56 12.22 8.15 -11.50
CA THR A 56 12.78 6.87 -11.04
C THR A 56 12.47 6.64 -9.56
N ALA A 57 12.73 5.43 -9.05
CA ALA A 57 12.56 5.15 -7.61
C ALA A 57 13.49 6.01 -6.73
N ALA A 58 14.65 6.46 -7.26
CA ALA A 58 15.58 7.33 -6.55
C ALA A 58 15.03 8.76 -6.34
N ASP A 59 14.04 9.17 -7.13
CA ASP A 59 13.43 10.49 -7.05
C ASP A 59 12.28 10.55 -6.02
N ILE A 60 11.94 9.40 -5.40
CA ILE A 60 10.89 9.31 -4.39
C ILE A 60 11.45 9.64 -3.01
N THR A 61 10.97 10.73 -2.43
CA THR A 61 11.35 11.18 -1.08
C THR A 61 10.72 10.34 0.01
N ARG A 62 9.41 10.09 -0.08
CA ARG A 62 8.63 9.34 0.93
C ARG A 62 7.66 8.38 0.27
N VAL A 63 7.40 7.27 0.97
CA VAL A 63 6.44 6.24 0.54
C VAL A 63 5.32 6.12 1.56
N VAL A 64 4.09 6.21 1.11
CA VAL A 64 2.88 6.04 1.93
C VAL A 64 2.19 4.74 1.54
N THR A 65 2.00 3.86 2.54
CA THR A 65 1.33 2.57 2.39
C THR A 65 0.20 2.44 3.41
N HIS A 66 -0.44 1.29 3.45
CA HIS A 66 -1.36 0.94 4.54
C HIS A 66 -0.61 0.80 5.88
N ASN A 67 -1.27 1.18 6.98
CA ASN A 67 -0.78 1.04 8.35
C ASN A 67 -0.93 -0.43 8.82
N LEU A 68 -0.05 -1.30 8.35
CA LEU A 68 -0.04 -2.72 8.67
C LEU A 68 1.08 -3.06 9.66
N ALA A 69 1.18 -4.34 10.03
CA ALA A 69 2.26 -4.82 10.89
C ALA A 69 3.64 -4.56 10.24
N ARG A 70 4.66 -4.34 11.07
CA ARG A 70 6.02 -4.02 10.61
C ARG A 70 6.55 -5.01 9.58
N ALA A 71 6.36 -6.29 9.84
CA ALA A 71 6.83 -7.35 8.97
C ALA A 71 6.22 -7.26 7.56
N ASP A 72 4.91 -6.97 7.50
CA ASP A 72 4.17 -6.89 6.24
C ASP A 72 4.60 -5.67 5.43
N VAL A 73 4.70 -4.49 6.07
CA VAL A 73 5.17 -3.27 5.42
C VAL A 73 6.61 -3.40 4.96
N THR A 74 7.49 -3.96 5.80
CA THR A 74 8.89 -4.20 5.43
C THR A 74 9.02 -5.13 4.21
N ALA A 75 8.29 -6.25 4.20
CA ALA A 75 8.30 -7.19 3.08
C ALA A 75 7.76 -6.55 1.81
N TYR A 76 6.68 -5.78 1.92
CA TYR A 76 6.07 -5.08 0.80
C TYR A 76 7.02 -4.03 0.20
N LEU A 77 7.57 -3.15 1.01
CA LEU A 77 8.50 -2.11 0.57
C LEU A 77 9.78 -2.69 -0.03
N LYS A 78 10.32 -3.76 0.56
CA LYS A 78 11.48 -4.46 0.02
C LYS A 78 11.22 -4.99 -1.39
N THR A 79 10.01 -5.51 -1.67
CA THR A 79 9.62 -5.95 -3.02
C THR A 79 9.63 -4.78 -4.02
N LEU A 80 9.29 -3.57 -3.57
CA LEU A 80 9.26 -2.36 -4.39
C LEU A 80 10.60 -1.62 -4.45
N GLY A 81 11.62 -2.08 -3.71
CA GLY A 81 12.94 -1.47 -3.69
C GLY A 81 13.09 -0.29 -2.73
N PHE A 82 12.19 -0.12 -1.76
CA PHE A 82 12.23 0.96 -0.77
C PHE A 82 12.60 0.46 0.62
N ALA A 83 13.23 1.33 1.41
CA ALA A 83 13.52 1.08 2.82
C ALA A 83 12.30 1.42 3.69
N LEU A 84 12.18 0.77 4.86
CA LEU A 84 11.10 1.03 5.81
C LEU A 84 11.13 2.50 6.30
N GLU A 85 12.32 3.06 6.46
CA GLU A 85 12.57 4.42 6.92
C GLU A 85 12.06 5.50 5.96
N GLN A 86 11.90 5.16 4.66
CA GLN A 86 11.27 6.03 3.68
C GLN A 86 9.75 6.08 3.83
N SER A 87 9.17 5.12 4.55
CA SER A 87 7.72 5.04 4.75
C SER A 87 7.23 5.86 5.93
N THR A 88 5.92 5.87 6.10
CA THR A 88 5.23 6.45 7.27
C THR A 88 4.94 5.41 8.36
N TRP A 89 5.66 4.28 8.37
CA TRP A 89 5.35 3.17 9.27
C TRP A 89 5.44 3.56 10.75
N ASP A 90 6.42 4.36 11.16
CA ASP A 90 6.58 4.78 12.57
C ASP A 90 5.33 5.52 13.06
N PHE A 91 4.80 6.43 12.27
CA PHE A 91 3.53 7.10 12.55
C PHE A 91 2.35 6.13 12.49
N GLY A 92 2.25 5.36 11.42
CA GLY A 92 1.14 4.44 11.16
C GLY A 92 1.02 3.34 12.22
N SER A 93 2.14 2.88 12.80
CA SER A 93 2.16 1.88 13.87
C SER A 93 1.44 2.33 15.15
N GLY A 94 1.46 3.63 15.44
CA GLY A 94 0.74 4.23 16.56
C GLY A 94 -0.71 4.60 16.25
N THR A 95 -1.05 4.73 14.97
CA THR A 95 -2.39 5.16 14.52
C THR A 95 -3.29 3.96 14.24
N GLY A 96 -2.73 2.87 13.69
CA GLY A 96 -3.46 1.68 13.25
C GLY A 96 -4.06 1.82 11.85
N HIS A 97 -4.64 0.71 11.37
CA HIS A 97 -5.21 0.63 10.03
C HIS A 97 -6.64 1.19 9.96
N MET A 98 -6.81 2.24 9.18
CA MET A 98 -8.08 2.96 8.97
C MET A 98 -8.59 2.83 7.52
N GLY A 99 -8.20 1.77 6.83
CA GLY A 99 -8.58 1.56 5.44
C GLY A 99 -7.98 2.59 4.49
N ALA A 100 -8.79 3.12 3.58
CA ALA A 100 -8.32 4.11 2.61
C ALA A 100 -7.83 5.43 3.24
N SER A 101 -8.24 5.72 4.48
CA SER A 101 -7.83 6.92 5.20
C SER A 101 -6.36 6.92 5.60
N ASP A 102 -5.71 5.75 5.68
CA ASP A 102 -4.27 5.64 5.98
C ASP A 102 -3.42 6.59 5.12
N TYR A 103 -3.76 6.70 3.84
CA TYR A 103 -3.01 7.52 2.89
C TYR A 103 -3.11 9.02 3.20
N LEU A 104 -4.32 9.50 3.48
CA LEU A 104 -4.56 10.92 3.75
C LEU A 104 -3.99 11.34 5.10
N VAL A 105 -4.16 10.50 6.11
CA VAL A 105 -3.64 10.78 7.46
C VAL A 105 -2.11 10.74 7.48
N SER A 106 -1.51 9.81 6.74
CA SER A 106 -0.05 9.75 6.58
C SER A 106 0.50 10.96 5.82
N LEU A 107 -0.16 11.40 4.75
CA LEU A 107 0.22 12.62 4.04
C LEU A 107 0.12 13.85 4.94
N HIS A 108 -0.99 13.97 5.70
CA HIS A 108 -1.17 15.04 6.67
C HIS A 108 -0.03 15.04 7.70
N HIS A 109 0.33 13.86 8.24
CA HIS A 109 1.44 13.71 9.17
C HIS A 109 2.77 14.18 8.55
N LEU A 110 3.10 13.73 7.35
CA LEU A 110 4.34 14.12 6.67
C LEU A 110 4.44 15.64 6.47
N LEU A 111 3.34 16.29 6.09
CA LEU A 111 3.27 17.74 5.92
C LEU A 111 3.39 18.46 7.27
N SER A 112 2.58 18.08 8.27
CA SER A 112 2.53 18.76 9.58
C SER A 112 3.77 18.54 10.44
N SER A 113 4.54 17.48 10.19
CA SER A 113 5.81 17.21 10.89
C SER A 113 7.04 17.77 10.16
N GLY A 114 6.85 18.51 9.07
CA GLY A 114 7.94 19.13 8.31
C GLY A 114 8.82 18.14 7.54
N GLN A 115 8.30 16.93 7.27
CA GLN A 115 9.04 15.89 6.56
C GLN A 115 8.93 16.01 5.02
N LEU A 116 8.17 16.99 4.54
CA LEU A 116 8.01 17.29 3.12
C LEU A 116 8.24 18.77 2.86
N GLN A 117 8.86 19.04 1.71
CA GLN A 117 9.12 20.38 1.20
C GLN A 117 8.73 20.50 -0.28
N PRO A 118 8.59 21.71 -0.83
CA PRO A 118 8.35 21.89 -2.25
C PRO A 118 9.42 21.20 -3.10
N GLY A 119 8.99 20.45 -4.10
CA GLY A 119 9.83 19.62 -4.96
C GLY A 119 9.88 18.15 -4.59
N ASP A 120 9.52 17.76 -3.36
CA ASP A 120 9.48 16.35 -2.95
C ASP A 120 8.42 15.56 -3.71
N ASN A 121 8.75 14.30 -4.02
CA ASN A 121 7.84 13.35 -4.62
C ASN A 121 7.43 12.28 -3.59
N VAL A 122 6.15 12.09 -3.43
CA VAL A 122 5.57 11.09 -2.51
C VAL A 122 4.88 10.01 -3.31
N LEU A 123 5.31 8.77 -3.09
CA LEU A 123 4.67 7.59 -3.66
C LEU A 123 3.57 7.07 -2.74
N PHE A 124 2.37 6.93 -3.27
CA PHE A 124 1.26 6.22 -2.62
C PHE A 124 1.12 4.86 -3.27
N CYS A 125 1.30 3.79 -2.53
CA CYS A 125 1.21 2.44 -3.08
C CYS A 125 0.51 1.47 -2.13
N GLY A 126 -0.15 0.48 -2.70
CA GLY A 126 -0.84 -0.54 -1.94
C GLY A 126 -1.77 -1.40 -2.77
N PHE A 127 -2.47 -2.27 -2.08
CA PHE A 127 -3.47 -3.16 -2.67
C PHE A 127 -4.69 -3.27 -1.74
N SER A 128 -5.81 -3.70 -2.27
CA SER A 128 -7.02 -3.95 -1.49
C SER A 128 -7.54 -5.37 -1.66
N PRO A 129 -8.26 -5.91 -0.65
CA PRO A 129 -9.00 -7.16 -0.78
C PRO A 129 -9.97 -7.09 -1.98
N GLY A 130 -9.99 -8.10 -2.83
CA GLY A 130 -10.67 -8.08 -4.13
C GLY A 130 -9.70 -7.83 -5.28
N ILE A 131 -8.44 -7.59 -4.96
CA ILE A 131 -7.27 -7.53 -5.84
C ILE A 131 -7.33 -6.31 -6.76
N THR A 132 -7.29 -5.14 -6.15
CA THR A 132 -6.94 -3.89 -6.83
C THR A 132 -5.55 -3.46 -6.36
N TYR A 133 -4.66 -3.20 -7.30
CA TYR A 133 -3.35 -2.62 -7.04
C TYR A 133 -3.39 -1.15 -7.40
N LYS A 134 -2.67 -0.34 -6.64
CA LYS A 134 -2.57 1.09 -6.91
C LYS A 134 -1.16 1.59 -6.64
N SER A 135 -0.75 2.50 -7.49
CA SER A 135 0.45 3.31 -7.34
C SER A 135 0.14 4.71 -7.87
N THR A 136 0.54 5.73 -7.16
CA THR A 136 0.33 7.12 -7.55
C THR A 136 1.48 7.95 -7.00
N VAL A 137 2.10 8.75 -7.84
CA VAL A 137 3.09 9.73 -7.42
C VAL A 137 2.44 11.11 -7.35
N ILE A 138 2.66 11.81 -6.25
CA ILE A 138 2.33 13.22 -6.13
C ILE A 138 3.60 14.04 -5.90
N ARG A 139 3.68 15.22 -6.49
CA ARG A 139 4.74 16.18 -6.25
C ARG A 139 4.22 17.29 -5.33
N ILE A 140 4.98 17.59 -4.29
CA ILE A 140 4.67 18.70 -3.38
C ILE A 140 5.05 20.00 -4.07
N LEU A 141 4.08 20.81 -4.41
CA LEU A 141 4.30 22.13 -5.03
C LEU A 141 4.51 23.22 -3.98
N GLU A 142 3.75 23.12 -2.88
CA GLU A 142 3.85 24.01 -1.72
C GLU A 142 3.47 23.28 -0.45
N VAL A 143 3.97 23.74 0.70
CA VAL A 143 3.53 23.27 2.01
C VAL A 143 2.40 24.17 2.49
N PRO A 144 1.20 23.63 2.76
CA PRO A 144 0.06 24.44 3.19
C PRO A 144 0.33 25.18 4.50
N ALA A 145 -0.20 26.39 4.66
CA ALA A 145 0.01 27.21 5.86
C ALA A 145 -0.43 26.53 7.16
N TRP A 146 -1.41 25.64 7.13
CA TRP A 146 -1.86 24.87 8.30
C TRP A 146 -0.84 23.84 8.78
N ALA A 147 0.10 23.40 7.93
CA ALA A 147 1.13 22.42 8.30
C ALA A 147 2.23 22.99 9.19
N HIS A 148 2.29 24.29 9.36
CA HIS A 148 3.27 25.01 10.21
C HIS A 148 2.70 25.44 11.57
N ARG A 149 1.56 24.88 12.00
CA ARG A 149 0.88 25.26 13.24
C ARG A 149 1.13 24.27 14.38
#